data_fd051fe9c076c0ca5a5033538a8bbcca
#
_entry.id   fd051fe9c076c0ca5a5033538a8bbcca
#
_cell.length_a   1.000
_cell.length_b   1.000
_cell.length_c   1.000
_cell.angle_alpha   90.00
_cell.angle_beta   90.00
_cell.angle_gamma   90.00
#
_symmetry.space_group_name_H-M   'P 1'
#
loop_
_entity.id
_entity.type
_entity.pdbx_description
1 polymer ?
#
loop_
_entity_poly.entity_id
_entity_poly.type
_entity_poly.pdbx_seq_one_letter_code
_entity_poly.pdbx_strand_id
1 'polypeptide(L)'
;MKKIYVISSALILLGILAGISFFLIRDANAKIPPTITLTTQNNDSYRFGDNHKKLKLVEFVYTHCPDICPTTTQKMVALKNKLQKTGVYGKDIQFLTISIDPYRDTPEVMKKYMNSFGISNDGNWVFLTGSHASIKSDLKKIKEAASSLQFQYKDPGNGFFIHSTFTFLLDENNKFIKKFPMGEQFNEQEVYDYISKQL
;
A
#
# COMPACT_ATOMS: atom_id res chain seq x y z
N MET A 1 23.28 -23.08 41.03
CA MET A 1 22.09 -23.26 40.17
C MET A 1 21.23 -22.00 40.09
N LYS A 2 20.75 -21.38 41.16
CA LYS A 2 19.87 -20.18 41.12
C LYS A 2 20.44 -19.00 40.28
N LYS A 3 21.76 -18.72 40.36
CA LYS A 3 22.41 -17.64 39.59
C LYS A 3 22.34 -17.87 38.05
N ILE A 4 22.45 -19.12 37.62
CA ILE A 4 22.38 -19.47 36.17
C ILE A 4 20.96 -19.20 35.64
N TYR A 5 19.93 -19.59 36.39
CA TYR A 5 18.54 -19.32 36.01
C TYR A 5 18.24 -17.81 35.97
N VAL A 6 18.76 -17.03 36.90
CA VAL A 6 18.57 -15.56 36.89
C VAL A 6 19.27 -14.94 35.67
N ILE A 7 20.51 -15.36 35.35
CA ILE A 7 21.23 -14.84 34.20
C ILE A 7 20.53 -15.24 32.88
N SER A 8 20.12 -16.49 32.74
CA SER A 8 19.43 -16.94 31.53
C SER A 8 18.07 -16.24 31.34
N SER A 9 17.30 -16.05 32.41
CA SER A 9 16.04 -15.29 32.34
C SER A 9 16.27 -13.83 31.95
N ALA A 10 17.31 -13.20 32.50
CA ALA A 10 17.66 -11.81 32.12
C ALA A 10 18.07 -11.70 30.64
N LEU A 11 18.85 -12.65 30.11
CA LEU A 11 19.22 -12.69 28.70
C LEU A 11 18.01 -12.89 27.77
N ILE A 12 17.07 -13.76 28.16
CA ILE A 12 15.84 -13.98 27.40
C ILE A 12 14.99 -12.71 27.38
N LEU A 13 14.80 -12.05 28.52
CA LEU A 13 14.05 -10.79 28.59
C LEU A 13 14.70 -9.70 27.77
N LEU A 14 16.04 -9.57 27.80
CA LEU A 14 16.78 -8.62 26.99
C LEU A 14 16.58 -8.89 25.49
N GLY A 15 16.63 -10.15 25.08
CA GLY A 15 16.38 -10.57 23.70
C GLY A 15 14.96 -10.23 23.24
N ILE A 16 13.95 -10.46 24.08
CA ILE A 16 12.54 -10.11 23.78
C ILE A 16 12.39 -8.59 23.65
N LEU A 17 12.94 -7.80 24.59
CA LEU A 17 12.88 -6.34 24.55
C LEU A 17 13.59 -5.78 23.30
N ALA A 18 14.77 -6.30 22.97
CA ALA A 18 15.48 -5.92 21.76
C ALA A 18 14.70 -6.24 20.49
N GLY A 19 14.07 -7.41 20.43
CA GLY A 19 13.19 -7.82 19.33
C GLY A 19 11.99 -6.88 19.18
N ILE A 20 11.28 -6.61 20.27
CA ILE A 20 10.13 -5.68 20.26
C ILE A 20 10.59 -4.27 19.80
N SER A 21 11.68 -3.77 20.37
CA SER A 21 12.21 -2.45 20.00
C SER A 21 12.60 -2.40 18.53
N PHE A 22 13.23 -3.45 17.99
CA PHE A 22 13.57 -3.53 16.58
C PHE A 22 12.32 -3.43 15.68
N PHE A 23 11.26 -4.18 15.99
CA PHE A 23 10.02 -4.13 15.21
C PHE A 23 9.34 -2.77 15.28
N LEU A 24 9.28 -2.16 16.48
CA LEU A 24 8.68 -0.83 16.65
C LEU A 24 9.45 0.26 15.87
N ILE A 25 10.78 0.24 15.93
CA ILE A 25 11.63 1.20 15.19
C ILE A 25 11.49 0.99 13.69
N ARG A 26 11.45 -0.26 13.24
CA ARG A 26 11.29 -0.60 11.83
C ARG A 26 9.96 -0.07 11.27
N ASP A 27 8.86 -0.30 11.98
CA ASP A 27 7.54 0.17 11.55
C ASP A 27 7.44 1.70 11.60
N ALA A 28 8.01 2.33 12.63
CA ALA A 28 8.08 3.79 12.76
C ALA A 28 8.89 4.47 11.63
N ASN A 29 9.82 3.75 11.01
CA ASN A 29 10.65 4.25 9.91
C ASN A 29 10.14 3.83 8.53
N ALA A 30 9.06 3.02 8.44
CA ALA A 30 8.51 2.58 7.18
C ALA A 30 8.00 3.78 6.37
N LYS A 31 8.53 3.95 5.15
CA LYS A 31 8.23 5.08 4.27
C LYS A 31 8.52 4.72 2.82
N ILE A 32 7.61 5.03 1.90
CA ILE A 32 7.94 4.93 0.48
C ILE A 32 8.98 6.00 0.13
N PRO A 33 10.13 5.62 -0.46
CA PRO A 33 11.17 6.57 -0.82
C PRO A 33 10.66 7.65 -1.80
N PRO A 34 10.96 8.93 -1.57
CA PRO A 34 10.50 10.03 -2.44
C PRO A 34 11.14 10.00 -3.84
N THR A 35 12.19 9.22 -4.02
CA THR A 35 12.86 9.01 -5.31
C THR A 35 12.11 8.07 -6.24
N ILE A 36 11.17 7.27 -5.71
CA ILE A 36 10.39 6.34 -6.51
C ILE A 36 9.45 7.11 -7.43
N THR A 37 9.52 6.77 -8.71
CA THR A 37 8.66 7.27 -9.76
C THR A 37 8.05 6.09 -10.50
N LEU A 38 6.71 6.03 -10.59
CA LEU A 38 5.94 5.03 -11.30
C LEU A 38 5.10 5.70 -12.39
N THR A 39 4.53 4.90 -13.28
CA THR A 39 3.70 5.37 -14.38
C THR A 39 2.23 5.26 -14.01
N THR A 40 1.45 6.31 -14.26
CA THR A 40 0.00 6.33 -14.01
C THR A 40 -0.76 5.59 -15.10
N GLN A 41 -2.05 5.34 -14.87
CA GLN A 41 -3.00 4.81 -15.86
C GLN A 41 -3.17 5.71 -17.10
N ASN A 42 -2.65 6.92 -17.08
CA ASN A 42 -2.68 7.87 -18.20
C ASN A 42 -1.33 8.00 -18.91
N ASN A 43 -0.35 7.15 -18.61
CA ASN A 43 1.05 7.23 -19.06
C ASN A 43 1.82 8.45 -18.52
N ASP A 44 1.30 9.13 -17.50
CA ASP A 44 2.02 10.21 -16.83
C ASP A 44 2.96 9.65 -15.76
N SER A 45 3.89 10.48 -15.32
CA SER A 45 4.83 10.15 -14.25
C SER A 45 4.26 10.55 -12.90
N TYR A 46 4.22 9.62 -11.94
CA TYR A 46 3.88 9.87 -10.54
C TYR A 46 5.11 9.67 -9.68
N ARG A 47 5.60 10.75 -9.07
CA ARG A 47 6.75 10.71 -8.17
C ARG A 47 6.29 10.87 -6.72
N PHE A 48 6.69 9.96 -5.85
CA PHE A 48 6.34 10.01 -4.42
C PHE A 48 6.97 11.19 -3.68
N GLY A 49 8.02 11.80 -4.26
CA GLY A 49 8.65 13.00 -3.72
C GLY A 49 7.93 14.31 -4.02
N ASP A 50 6.99 14.29 -4.96
CA ASP A 50 6.18 15.46 -5.23
C ASP A 50 5.23 15.67 -4.07
N ASN A 51 5.24 16.89 -3.51
CA ASN A 51 4.53 17.18 -2.27
C ASN A 51 3.03 17.32 -2.52
N HIS A 52 2.30 16.23 -2.43
CA HIS A 52 0.85 16.19 -2.62
C HIS A 52 0.06 16.69 -1.40
N LYS A 53 0.71 16.93 -0.26
CA LYS A 53 0.10 17.44 1.01
C LYS A 53 -1.18 16.71 1.42
N LYS A 54 -1.29 15.41 1.11
CA LYS A 54 -2.47 14.58 1.37
C LYS A 54 -2.07 13.29 2.06
N LEU A 55 -2.94 12.79 2.89
CA LEU A 55 -2.88 11.38 3.29
C LEU A 55 -2.98 10.49 2.04
N LYS A 56 -2.44 9.29 2.09
CA LYS A 56 -2.54 8.33 0.99
C LYS A 56 -3.03 6.98 1.51
N LEU A 57 -4.11 6.46 0.93
CA LEU A 57 -4.52 5.08 1.15
C LEU A 57 -4.00 4.25 -0.03
N VAL A 58 -3.09 3.32 0.27
CA VAL A 58 -2.35 2.54 -0.73
C VAL A 58 -2.78 1.08 -0.68
N GLU A 59 -3.13 0.50 -1.83
CA GLU A 59 -3.25 -0.93 -2.03
C GLU A 59 -2.25 -1.42 -3.09
N PHE A 60 -1.77 -2.66 -2.93
CA PHE A 60 -1.00 -3.36 -3.94
C PHE A 60 -1.88 -4.45 -4.56
N VAL A 61 -1.95 -4.47 -5.89
CA VAL A 61 -2.83 -5.37 -6.64
C VAL A 61 -2.10 -6.00 -7.82
N TYR A 62 -2.73 -7.01 -8.42
CA TYR A 62 -2.52 -7.39 -9.82
C TYR A 62 -3.90 -7.65 -10.44
N THR A 63 -4.11 -7.20 -11.69
CA THR A 63 -5.46 -7.17 -12.29
C THR A 63 -6.05 -8.56 -12.54
N HIS A 64 -5.20 -9.60 -12.61
CA HIS A 64 -5.59 -11.00 -12.75
C HIS A 64 -5.88 -11.70 -11.41
N CYS A 65 -5.90 -10.97 -10.30
CA CYS A 65 -6.29 -11.53 -9.01
C CYS A 65 -7.78 -11.91 -9.03
N PRO A 66 -8.13 -13.17 -8.71
CA PRO A 66 -9.51 -13.62 -8.86
C PRO A 66 -10.43 -13.22 -7.70
N ASP A 67 -9.89 -12.75 -6.57
CA ASP A 67 -10.66 -12.64 -5.32
C ASP A 67 -10.31 -11.38 -4.51
N ILE A 68 -9.19 -11.40 -3.78
CA ILE A 68 -8.92 -10.43 -2.72
C ILE A 68 -8.73 -8.99 -3.24
N CYS A 69 -8.08 -8.82 -4.41
CA CYS A 69 -7.86 -7.49 -4.98
C CYS A 69 -9.18 -6.84 -5.42
N PRO A 70 -10.03 -7.46 -6.27
CA PRO A 70 -11.29 -6.85 -6.67
C PRO A 70 -12.24 -6.61 -5.48
N THR A 71 -12.28 -7.51 -4.50
CA THR A 71 -13.07 -7.33 -3.27
C THR A 71 -12.59 -6.11 -2.48
N THR A 72 -11.28 -5.92 -2.31
CA THR A 72 -10.72 -4.75 -1.64
C THR A 72 -11.03 -3.46 -2.40
N THR A 73 -10.77 -3.43 -3.71
CA THR A 73 -11.04 -2.25 -4.54
C THR A 73 -12.52 -1.85 -4.48
N GLN A 74 -13.45 -2.83 -4.51
CA GLN A 74 -14.89 -2.55 -4.37
C GLN A 74 -15.23 -1.91 -3.03
N LYS A 75 -14.65 -2.39 -1.92
CA LYS A 75 -14.84 -1.80 -0.59
C LYS A 75 -14.18 -0.43 -0.47
N MET A 76 -13.03 -0.23 -1.11
CA MET A 76 -12.43 1.11 -1.20
C MET A 76 -13.29 2.09 -2.00
N VAL A 77 -14.07 1.65 -3.00
CA VAL A 77 -15.07 2.50 -3.67
C VAL A 77 -16.16 2.93 -2.69
N ALA A 78 -16.65 2.04 -1.84
CA ALA A 78 -17.62 2.39 -0.80
C ALA A 78 -17.04 3.40 0.20
N LEU A 79 -15.81 3.21 0.65
CA LEU A 79 -15.07 4.16 1.50
C LEU A 79 -14.90 5.51 0.80
N LYS A 80 -14.45 5.54 -0.46
CA LYS A 80 -14.33 6.74 -1.29
C LYS A 80 -15.62 7.54 -1.27
N ASN A 81 -16.76 6.87 -1.50
CA ASN A 81 -18.07 7.53 -1.54
C ASN A 81 -18.46 8.17 -0.18
N LYS A 82 -18.08 7.56 0.95
CA LYS A 82 -18.25 8.15 2.29
C LYS A 82 -17.37 9.39 2.47
N LEU A 83 -16.09 9.30 2.13
CA LEU A 83 -15.13 10.40 2.25
C LEU A 83 -15.46 11.56 1.30
N GLN A 84 -16.05 11.27 0.15
CA GLN A 84 -16.50 12.29 -0.81
C GLN A 84 -17.69 13.12 -0.26
N LYS A 85 -18.64 12.47 0.44
CA LYS A 85 -19.78 13.15 1.07
C LYS A 85 -19.35 14.15 2.15
N THR A 86 -18.21 13.94 2.80
CA THR A 86 -17.66 14.81 3.82
C THR A 86 -16.62 15.80 3.28
N GLY A 87 -16.35 15.80 1.97
CA GLY A 87 -15.38 16.67 1.31
C GLY A 87 -13.91 16.33 1.57
N VAL A 88 -13.64 15.18 2.18
CA VAL A 88 -12.28 14.72 2.54
C VAL A 88 -11.57 14.11 1.33
N TYR A 89 -12.29 13.29 0.52
CA TYR A 89 -11.71 12.65 -0.65
C TYR A 89 -11.26 13.67 -1.70
N GLY A 90 -10.04 13.54 -2.14
CA GLY A 90 -9.43 14.42 -3.14
C GLY A 90 -8.89 15.74 -2.57
N LYS A 91 -9.38 16.19 -1.43
CA LYS A 91 -8.85 17.35 -0.72
C LYS A 91 -7.75 16.95 0.25
N ASP A 92 -8.05 16.07 1.20
CA ASP A 92 -7.19 15.72 2.32
C ASP A 92 -6.59 14.32 2.18
N ILE A 93 -7.18 13.46 1.34
CA ILE A 93 -6.70 12.11 1.05
C ILE A 93 -6.75 11.78 -0.44
N GLN A 94 -5.73 11.06 -0.91
CA GLN A 94 -5.62 10.45 -2.23
C GLN A 94 -5.57 8.93 -2.09
N PHE A 95 -6.15 8.20 -3.04
CA PHE A 95 -6.03 6.75 -3.11
C PHE A 95 -5.00 6.35 -4.18
N LEU A 96 -4.21 5.34 -3.87
CA LEU A 96 -3.18 4.80 -4.77
C LEU A 96 -3.36 3.29 -4.90
N THR A 97 -3.52 2.81 -6.11
CA THR A 97 -3.50 1.39 -6.46
C THR A 97 -2.23 1.09 -7.23
N ILE A 98 -1.33 0.28 -6.67
CA ILE A 98 -0.01 -0.03 -7.25
C ILE A 98 -0.01 -1.47 -7.74
N SER A 99 0.21 -1.68 -9.04
CA SER A 99 0.37 -3.04 -9.57
C SER A 99 1.69 -3.66 -9.14
N ILE A 100 1.63 -4.94 -8.74
CA ILE A 100 2.81 -5.78 -8.51
C ILE A 100 3.19 -6.63 -9.73
N ASP A 101 2.43 -6.52 -10.81
CA ASP A 101 2.61 -7.25 -12.07
C ASP A 101 2.73 -6.30 -13.27
N PRO A 102 3.77 -5.47 -13.35
CA PRO A 102 3.91 -4.53 -14.45
C PRO A 102 4.14 -5.18 -15.82
N TYR A 103 4.32 -6.50 -15.89
CA TYR A 103 4.38 -7.22 -17.16
C TYR A 103 3.03 -7.29 -17.86
N ARG A 104 1.96 -7.57 -17.10
CA ARG A 104 0.59 -7.70 -17.61
C ARG A 104 -0.22 -6.44 -17.43
N ASP A 105 0.02 -5.72 -16.34
CA ASP A 105 -0.74 -4.54 -15.93
C ASP A 105 -0.14 -3.28 -16.55
N THR A 106 -0.32 -3.12 -17.86
CA THR A 106 0.06 -1.88 -18.57
C THR A 106 -0.79 -0.69 -18.09
N PRO A 107 -0.41 0.56 -18.36
CA PRO A 107 -1.25 1.72 -18.07
C PRO A 107 -2.69 1.58 -18.60
N GLU A 108 -2.86 1.04 -19.81
CA GLU A 108 -4.17 0.80 -20.41
C GLU A 108 -4.97 -0.28 -19.66
N VAL A 109 -4.30 -1.34 -19.18
CA VAL A 109 -4.93 -2.40 -18.38
C VAL A 109 -5.35 -1.83 -17.02
N MET A 110 -4.49 -1.06 -16.36
CA MET A 110 -4.81 -0.38 -15.11
C MET A 110 -5.98 0.59 -15.27
N LYS A 111 -6.05 1.32 -16.38
CA LYS A 111 -7.18 2.19 -16.71
C LYS A 111 -8.48 1.42 -16.92
N LYS A 112 -8.43 0.27 -17.60
CA LYS A 112 -9.59 -0.62 -17.76
C LYS A 112 -10.06 -1.16 -16.41
N TYR A 113 -9.13 -1.59 -15.55
CA TYR A 113 -9.43 -2.06 -14.20
C TYR A 113 -10.10 -0.93 -13.37
N MET A 114 -9.55 0.27 -13.37
CA MET A 114 -10.15 1.45 -12.73
C MET A 114 -11.60 1.68 -13.20
N ASN A 115 -11.82 1.67 -14.53
CA ASN A 115 -13.13 1.91 -15.12
C ASN A 115 -14.15 0.82 -14.78
N SER A 116 -13.72 -0.45 -14.62
CA SER A 116 -14.62 -1.56 -14.26
C SER A 116 -15.25 -1.40 -12.87
N PHE A 117 -14.65 -0.61 -11.99
CA PHE A 117 -15.19 -0.25 -10.67
C PHE A 117 -15.92 1.11 -10.66
N GLY A 118 -16.11 1.75 -11.81
CA GLY A 118 -16.75 3.08 -11.89
C GLY A 118 -15.96 4.18 -11.21
N ILE A 119 -14.63 4.03 -11.12
CA ILE A 119 -13.74 5.00 -10.50
C ILE A 119 -13.42 6.10 -11.52
N SER A 120 -13.65 7.36 -11.16
CA SER A 120 -13.40 8.52 -12.01
C SER A 120 -11.88 8.75 -12.18
N ASN A 121 -11.46 9.07 -13.39
CA ASN A 121 -10.07 9.44 -13.69
C ASN A 121 -9.83 10.93 -13.40
N ASP A 122 -10.00 11.33 -12.13
CA ASP A 122 -9.95 12.73 -11.66
C ASP A 122 -8.63 13.07 -10.92
N GLY A 123 -7.68 12.13 -10.90
CA GLY A 123 -6.39 12.29 -10.21
C GLY A 123 -6.45 12.09 -8.69
N ASN A 124 -7.63 11.85 -8.11
CA ASN A 124 -7.76 11.60 -6.66
C ASN A 124 -7.63 10.12 -6.30
N TRP A 125 -7.82 9.23 -7.28
CA TRP A 125 -7.44 7.83 -7.20
C TRP A 125 -6.53 7.51 -8.38
N VAL A 126 -5.25 7.27 -8.09
CA VAL A 126 -4.22 7.04 -9.12
C VAL A 126 -3.84 5.56 -9.14
N PHE A 127 -3.83 4.99 -10.33
CA PHE A 127 -3.42 3.63 -10.59
C PHE A 127 -2.01 3.62 -11.16
N LEU A 128 -1.09 2.95 -10.49
CA LEU A 128 0.34 3.01 -10.75
C LEU A 128 0.88 1.66 -11.22
N THR A 129 1.73 1.71 -12.22
CA THR A 129 2.42 0.52 -12.78
C THR A 129 3.80 0.92 -13.31
N GLY A 130 4.44 0.03 -14.10
CA GLY A 130 5.66 0.33 -14.83
C GLY A 130 5.40 1.06 -16.14
N SER A 131 6.44 1.69 -16.68
CA SER A 131 6.40 2.42 -17.96
C SER A 131 6.50 1.53 -19.20
N HIS A 132 6.81 0.23 -19.00
CA HIS A 132 7.18 -0.73 -20.06
C HIS A 132 8.46 -0.38 -20.86
N ALA A 133 8.99 0.81 -20.72
CA ALA A 133 10.25 1.20 -21.37
C ALA A 133 11.45 0.46 -20.77
N SER A 134 11.40 0.12 -19.48
CA SER A 134 12.42 -0.63 -18.76
C SER A 134 11.82 -1.47 -17.64
N ILE A 135 11.22 -2.58 -18.00
CA ILE A 135 10.48 -3.46 -17.08
C ILE A 135 11.32 -3.90 -15.86
N LYS A 136 12.63 -4.15 -16.04
CA LYS A 136 13.52 -4.52 -14.91
C LYS A 136 13.67 -3.40 -13.90
N SER A 137 13.79 -2.15 -14.37
CA SER A 137 13.86 -0.97 -13.52
C SER A 137 12.55 -0.74 -12.79
N ASP A 138 11.43 -0.91 -13.49
CA ASP A 138 10.08 -0.70 -12.94
C ASP A 138 9.76 -1.73 -11.86
N LEU A 139 10.09 -3.00 -12.10
CA LEU A 139 9.99 -4.06 -11.08
C LEU A 139 10.80 -3.73 -9.83
N LYS A 140 12.02 -3.20 -9.98
CA LYS A 140 12.85 -2.80 -8.85
C LYS A 140 12.18 -1.69 -8.04
N LYS A 141 11.64 -0.66 -8.69
CA LYS A 141 10.93 0.46 -8.05
C LYS A 141 9.66 0.00 -7.32
N ILE A 142 8.85 -0.85 -7.97
CA ILE A 142 7.64 -1.42 -7.38
C ILE A 142 8.00 -2.29 -6.16
N LYS A 143 9.04 -3.13 -6.28
CA LYS A 143 9.51 -3.96 -5.17
C LYS A 143 10.05 -3.11 -4.02
N GLU A 144 10.74 -2.02 -4.32
CA GLU A 144 11.24 -1.08 -3.32
C GLU A 144 10.08 -0.38 -2.59
N ALA A 145 9.05 0.10 -3.32
CA ALA A 145 7.85 0.69 -2.74
C ALA A 145 7.12 -0.32 -1.83
N ALA A 146 6.90 -1.55 -2.30
CA ALA A 146 6.25 -2.61 -1.53
C ALA A 146 7.05 -2.97 -0.28
N SER A 147 8.36 -3.22 -0.43
CA SER A 147 9.24 -3.62 0.68
C SER A 147 9.37 -2.55 1.75
N SER A 148 9.33 -1.26 1.37
CA SER A 148 9.39 -0.13 2.31
C SER A 148 8.20 -0.09 3.28
N LEU A 149 7.07 -0.67 2.88
CA LEU A 149 5.88 -0.88 3.70
C LEU A 149 5.75 -2.33 4.22
N GLN A 150 6.81 -3.14 4.07
CA GLN A 150 6.83 -4.56 4.44
C GLN A 150 5.76 -5.40 3.71
N PHE A 151 5.25 -4.91 2.59
CA PHE A 151 4.41 -5.70 1.70
C PHE A 151 5.30 -6.66 0.91
N GLN A 152 5.03 -7.94 1.06
CA GLN A 152 5.80 -9.00 0.40
C GLN A 152 4.96 -9.64 -0.69
N TYR A 153 5.58 -9.93 -1.81
CA TYR A 153 4.94 -10.68 -2.89
C TYR A 153 5.95 -11.55 -3.64
N LYS A 154 5.45 -12.61 -4.22
CA LYS A 154 6.21 -13.56 -5.02
C LYS A 154 5.36 -14.06 -6.17
N ASP A 155 5.95 -14.12 -7.37
CA ASP A 155 5.39 -14.82 -8.51
C ASP A 155 5.90 -16.29 -8.47
N PRO A 156 5.01 -17.27 -8.27
CA PRO A 156 5.36 -18.69 -8.33
C PRO A 156 5.45 -19.23 -9.78
N GLY A 157 5.18 -18.41 -10.80
CA GLY A 157 5.23 -18.79 -12.21
C GLY A 157 3.97 -19.45 -12.75
N ASN A 158 2.87 -19.45 -11.99
CA ASN A 158 1.57 -20.00 -12.38
C ASN A 158 0.52 -18.93 -12.74
N GLY A 159 0.92 -17.66 -12.83
CA GLY A 159 0.07 -16.54 -13.14
C GLY A 159 -0.65 -15.89 -11.94
N PHE A 160 -0.52 -16.47 -10.74
CA PHE A 160 -1.10 -15.95 -9.51
C PHE A 160 -0.01 -15.59 -8.50
N PHE A 161 -0.05 -14.35 -8.00
CA PHE A 161 0.92 -13.90 -7.00
C PHE A 161 0.51 -14.34 -5.60
N ILE A 162 1.50 -14.78 -4.83
CA ILE A 162 1.39 -14.91 -3.37
C ILE A 162 1.83 -13.57 -2.80
N HIS A 163 0.98 -12.91 -2.00
CA HIS A 163 1.29 -11.59 -1.47
C HIS A 163 0.68 -11.32 -0.09
N SER A 164 1.22 -10.33 0.60
CA SER A 164 0.63 -9.78 1.83
C SER A 164 -0.76 -9.21 1.54
N THR A 165 -1.66 -9.29 2.52
CA THR A 165 -3.09 -8.93 2.36
C THR A 165 -3.44 -7.70 3.20
N PHE A 166 -2.73 -6.58 2.95
CA PHE A 166 -2.92 -5.33 3.66
C PHE A 166 -2.98 -4.13 2.72
N THR A 167 -3.84 -3.17 3.04
CA THR A 167 -3.79 -1.78 2.57
C THR A 167 -3.06 -0.92 3.60
N PHE A 168 -2.52 0.22 3.16
CA PHE A 168 -1.65 1.06 3.99
C PHE A 168 -2.12 2.50 3.96
N LEU A 169 -2.29 3.10 5.14
CA LEU A 169 -2.46 4.54 5.27
C LEU A 169 -1.09 5.18 5.51
N LEU A 170 -0.78 6.18 4.68
CA LEU A 170 0.46 6.95 4.75
C LEU A 170 0.13 8.42 5.03
N ASP A 171 1.06 9.11 5.67
CA ASP A 171 1.02 10.56 5.81
C ASP A 171 1.37 11.29 4.50
N GLU A 172 1.33 12.61 4.53
CA GLU A 172 1.70 13.49 3.42
C GLU A 172 3.14 13.27 2.92
N ASN A 173 4.03 12.80 3.80
CA ASN A 173 5.43 12.51 3.52
C ASN A 173 5.68 11.05 3.09
N ASN A 174 4.62 10.29 2.80
CA ASN A 174 4.63 8.85 2.46
C ASN A 174 5.10 7.94 3.60
N LYS A 175 5.08 8.42 4.85
CA LYS A 175 5.43 7.63 6.02
C LYS A 175 4.22 6.78 6.44
N PHE A 176 4.48 5.55 6.83
CA PHE A 176 3.48 4.62 7.31
C PHE A 176 2.79 5.14 8.59
N ILE A 177 1.47 5.07 8.61
CA ILE A 177 0.62 5.38 9.77
C ILE A 177 -0.03 4.09 10.28
N LYS A 178 -0.78 3.39 9.43
CA LYS A 178 -1.53 2.19 9.81
C LYS A 178 -1.76 1.29 8.60
N LYS A 179 -1.88 -0.01 8.85
CA LYS A 179 -2.33 -0.99 7.86
C LYS A 179 -3.70 -1.55 8.24
N PHE A 180 -4.48 -1.89 7.23
CA PHE A 180 -5.80 -2.52 7.35
C PHE A 180 -5.82 -3.81 6.53
N PRO A 181 -6.56 -4.86 6.94
CA PRO A 181 -6.67 -6.08 6.15
C PRO A 181 -7.36 -5.82 4.81
N MET A 182 -7.06 -6.64 3.81
CA MET A 182 -7.69 -6.66 2.49
C MET A 182 -8.87 -7.65 2.43
N GLY A 183 -9.58 -7.66 1.31
CA GLY A 183 -10.66 -8.59 1.00
C GLY A 183 -11.87 -8.41 1.91
N GLU A 184 -12.48 -9.51 2.30
CA GLU A 184 -13.68 -9.48 3.16
C GLU A 184 -13.45 -8.85 4.53
N GLN A 185 -12.22 -8.87 5.02
CA GLN A 185 -11.85 -8.27 6.31
C GLN A 185 -11.64 -6.75 6.25
N PHE A 186 -11.59 -6.14 5.06
CA PHE A 186 -11.51 -4.69 4.93
C PHE A 186 -12.82 -4.07 5.45
N ASN A 187 -12.73 -3.31 6.54
CA ASN A 187 -13.88 -2.65 7.17
C ASN A 187 -13.87 -1.14 6.83
N GLU A 188 -14.74 -0.73 5.91
CA GLU A 188 -14.80 0.64 5.41
C GLU A 188 -15.12 1.66 6.51
N GLN A 189 -15.90 1.25 7.52
CA GLN A 189 -16.24 2.15 8.63
C GLN A 189 -15.04 2.36 9.56
N GLU A 190 -14.30 1.30 9.89
CA GLU A 190 -13.07 1.40 10.69
C GLU A 190 -12.04 2.31 9.99
N VAL A 191 -11.85 2.11 8.68
CA VAL A 191 -10.89 2.92 7.90
C VAL A 191 -11.34 4.38 7.84
N TYR A 192 -12.63 4.63 7.60
CA TYR A 192 -13.21 5.98 7.60
C TYR A 192 -13.00 6.68 8.93
N ASP A 193 -13.36 6.02 10.05
CA ASP A 193 -13.23 6.59 11.39
C ASP A 193 -11.77 6.89 11.76
N TYR A 194 -10.85 6.02 11.29
CA TYR A 194 -9.44 6.22 11.52
C TYR A 194 -8.90 7.40 10.71
N ILE A 195 -9.22 7.49 9.41
CA ILE A 195 -8.83 8.63 8.55
C ILE A 195 -9.36 9.94 9.14
N SER A 196 -10.62 9.97 9.56
CA SER A 196 -11.26 11.18 10.13
C SER A 196 -10.58 11.69 11.40
N LYS A 197 -9.90 10.81 12.14
CA LYS A 197 -9.11 11.20 13.34
C LYS A 197 -7.70 11.71 13.01
N GLN A 198 -7.25 11.56 11.77
CA GLN A 198 -5.93 12.05 11.31
C GLN A 198 -5.99 13.44 10.69
N LEU A 199 -7.19 13.94 10.42
CA LEU A 199 -7.47 15.25 9.84
C LEU A 199 -7.82 16.29 10.91
#